data_24a5ea081954fd867709cdd02c142ca9
#
_entry.id   24a5ea081954fd867709cdd02c142ca9
#
_cell.length_a   1.000
_cell.length_b   1.000
_cell.length_c   1.000
_cell.angle_alpha   90.00
_cell.angle_beta   90.00
_cell.angle_gamma   90.00
#
_symmetry.space_group_name_H-M   'P 1'
#
loop_
_entity.id
_entity.type
_entity.pdbx_description
1 polymer ?
#
loop_
_entity_poly.entity_id
_entity_poly.type
_entity_poly.pdbx_seq_one_letter_code
_entity_poly.pdbx_strand_id
1 'polypeptide(L)'
;MRGRPIPLIALVLAAAVLRAQAPTPAAPPAPPAAQSPTAPPTPIAPRTPQAPPSVVAGIPVNYDEAKVGVYTLVDPLVMSNGKPVKDAKTWFAKRRPEIEAIFETQQYGRDPGRPVDESFDVTDKGTLALDGKAIRKQITISFSNDPAWPRIHLLIYLPAGARKPVPMFFTINFGAIQNAVDDPGVTPIEVWDPKTNTRMMPPAGRGFGRINVLPLLDAGFGVATYYYGDVDPDYLNGFSNGIRARYLKPGQTERGPEDWGSIAAWAWGMSRVQDYFETDPAIDAKRVAIHGVSRLGKTVMWAGAHDQRFAAVIASCSGEGGAALSHRDYGETIAHLTAPTRYPYQFAANYAHWAGFPDKAPMDSNLLIALVAPRPLLLQTGSSDNWSDPKGEFLAEVAAGPVYKLLGKDPLDTDVWPAAKVPILHDLAYYMHEGGHGMVPTDWDIYIEFLKMHLHPNP
;
A
#
# COMPACT_ATOMS: atom_id res chain seq x y z
N MET A 1 -2.28 -10.56 97.31
CA MET A 1 -3.55 -9.87 97.63
C MET A 1 -4.59 -10.26 96.60
N ARG A 2 -5.47 -11.03 97.05
CA ARG A 2 -6.90 -11.15 96.78
C ARG A 2 -7.40 -10.75 95.38
N GLY A 3 -7.66 -11.76 94.56
CA GLY A 3 -8.54 -11.69 93.40
C GLY A 3 -9.83 -12.43 93.68
N ARG A 4 -10.90 -11.98 93.13
CA ARG A 4 -12.23 -12.58 93.18
C ARG A 4 -12.65 -13.19 91.86
N PRO A 5 -13.50 -14.25 91.84
CA PRO A 5 -13.80 -15.02 90.63
C PRO A 5 -15.02 -14.46 89.87
N ILE A 6 -15.09 -14.71 88.58
CA ILE A 6 -16.22 -14.45 87.71
C ILE A 6 -17.00 -15.78 87.47
N PRO A 7 -18.33 -15.78 87.49
CA PRO A 7 -19.13 -17.01 87.42
C PRO A 7 -19.33 -17.47 85.94
N LEU A 8 -19.32 -18.79 85.81
CA LEU A 8 -19.69 -19.56 84.65
C LEU A 8 -21.20 -19.47 84.39
N ILE A 9 -21.57 -19.04 83.16
CA ILE A 9 -22.97 -19.19 82.69
C ILE A 9 -22.99 -20.36 81.72
N ALA A 10 -23.73 -21.40 82.09
CA ALA A 10 -24.00 -22.56 81.27
C ALA A 10 -25.03 -22.23 80.19
N LEU A 11 -24.66 -22.40 78.90
CA LEU A 11 -25.59 -22.30 77.81
C LEU A 11 -26.05 -23.71 77.39
N VAL A 12 -27.33 -23.96 77.47
CA VAL A 12 -27.98 -25.22 77.08
C VAL A 12 -28.15 -25.20 75.59
N LEU A 13 -27.48 -26.09 74.84
CA LEU A 13 -27.70 -26.30 73.38
C LEU A 13 -28.91 -27.22 73.20
N ALA A 14 -29.97 -26.69 72.61
CA ALA A 14 -31.05 -27.47 72.03
C ALA A 14 -30.68 -27.93 70.61
N ALA A 15 -30.52 -29.20 70.40
CA ALA A 15 -30.27 -29.77 69.06
C ALA A 15 -31.57 -29.87 68.28
N ALA A 16 -31.69 -29.05 67.21
CA ALA A 16 -32.72 -29.18 66.22
C ALA A 16 -32.24 -30.10 65.06
N VAL A 17 -32.91 -31.23 64.91
CA VAL A 17 -32.65 -32.18 63.82
C VAL A 17 -33.30 -31.66 62.57
N LEU A 18 -32.47 -31.08 61.62
CA LEU A 18 -32.91 -30.81 60.31
C LEU A 18 -32.84 -32.10 59.46
N ARG A 19 -33.98 -32.53 58.93
CA ARG A 19 -34.07 -33.57 57.93
C ARG A 19 -33.61 -32.92 56.58
N ALA A 20 -32.52 -33.40 56.03
CA ALA A 20 -32.10 -33.05 54.67
C ALA A 20 -33.07 -33.66 53.64
N GLN A 21 -33.74 -32.80 52.86
CA GLN A 21 -34.47 -33.22 51.68
C GLN A 21 -33.45 -33.39 50.55
N ALA A 22 -33.58 -34.48 49.79
CA ALA A 22 -32.77 -34.76 48.63
C ALA A 22 -33.05 -33.73 47.53
N PRO A 23 -32.03 -33.29 46.78
CA PRO A 23 -32.26 -32.34 45.66
C PRO A 23 -33.05 -33.00 44.54
N THR A 24 -34.06 -32.30 44.06
CA THR A 24 -34.84 -32.63 42.84
C THR A 24 -33.91 -32.59 41.63
N PRO A 25 -33.95 -33.56 40.70
CA PRO A 25 -33.15 -33.50 39.50
C PRO A 25 -33.54 -32.28 38.66
N ALA A 26 -32.52 -31.52 38.18
CA ALA A 26 -32.71 -30.39 37.31
C ALA A 26 -33.29 -30.84 35.95
N ALA A 27 -34.27 -30.11 35.46
CA ALA A 27 -34.86 -30.32 34.12
C ALA A 27 -33.77 -30.15 33.04
N PRO A 28 -33.83 -30.91 31.95
CA PRO A 28 -32.88 -30.74 30.83
C PRO A 28 -33.01 -29.34 30.23
N PRO A 29 -31.89 -28.75 29.75
CA PRO A 29 -31.94 -27.45 29.13
C PRO A 29 -32.81 -27.47 27.84
N ALA A 30 -33.62 -26.44 27.67
CA ALA A 30 -34.43 -26.27 26.47
C ALA A 30 -33.53 -26.16 25.22
N PRO A 31 -33.97 -26.73 24.08
CA PRO A 31 -33.23 -26.61 22.86
C PRO A 31 -33.07 -25.11 22.44
N PRO A 32 -31.93 -24.72 21.87
CA PRO A 32 -31.73 -23.35 21.45
C PRO A 32 -32.83 -22.93 20.48
N ALA A 33 -33.44 -21.77 20.71
CA ALA A 33 -34.45 -21.19 19.83
C ALA A 33 -33.86 -21.05 18.43
N ALA A 34 -34.60 -21.57 17.44
CA ALA A 34 -34.26 -21.42 16.03
C ALA A 34 -34.15 -19.92 15.70
N GLN A 35 -32.97 -19.47 15.29
CA GLN A 35 -32.77 -18.12 14.82
C GLN A 35 -33.59 -17.95 13.55
N SER A 36 -34.51 -17.00 13.56
CA SER A 36 -35.23 -16.59 12.36
C SER A 36 -34.23 -16.16 11.28
N PRO A 37 -34.44 -16.52 10.00
CA PRO A 37 -33.53 -16.11 8.94
C PRO A 37 -33.45 -14.58 8.92
N THR A 38 -32.26 -14.05 9.08
CA THR A 38 -31.97 -12.62 8.92
C THR A 38 -32.40 -12.18 7.54
N ALA A 39 -33.25 -11.16 7.47
CA ALA A 39 -33.65 -10.58 6.19
C ALA A 39 -32.40 -10.20 5.34
N PRO A 40 -32.45 -10.39 4.03
CA PRO A 40 -31.34 -10.01 3.17
C PRO A 40 -31.04 -8.51 3.36
N PRO A 41 -29.75 -8.11 3.36
CA PRO A 41 -29.35 -6.72 3.54
C PRO A 41 -30.02 -5.86 2.44
N THR A 42 -30.68 -4.80 2.85
CA THR A 42 -31.27 -3.81 1.94
C THR A 42 -30.18 -3.32 0.96
N PRO A 43 -30.40 -3.33 -0.36
CA PRO A 43 -29.44 -2.79 -1.30
C PRO A 43 -29.11 -1.35 -0.93
N ILE A 44 -27.84 -1.05 -0.75
CA ILE A 44 -27.37 0.33 -0.57
C ILE A 44 -27.68 1.04 -1.90
N ALA A 45 -28.59 2.02 -1.86
CA ALA A 45 -28.87 2.84 -3.03
C ALA A 45 -27.56 3.41 -3.60
N PRO A 46 -27.36 3.40 -4.93
CA PRO A 46 -26.20 3.99 -5.54
C PRO A 46 -26.10 5.45 -5.09
N ARG A 47 -24.97 5.81 -4.47
CA ARG A 47 -24.70 7.22 -4.13
C ARG A 47 -24.67 7.99 -5.44
N THR A 48 -25.48 9.03 -5.56
CA THR A 48 -25.37 10.00 -6.65
C THR A 48 -23.94 10.48 -6.71
N PRO A 49 -23.26 10.47 -7.87
CA PRO A 49 -21.92 10.98 -7.98
C PRO A 49 -21.88 12.42 -7.45
N GLN A 50 -21.17 12.63 -6.36
CA GLN A 50 -20.98 13.97 -5.82
C GLN A 50 -20.00 14.70 -6.74
N ALA A 51 -20.33 15.92 -7.17
CA ALA A 51 -19.41 16.74 -7.94
C ALA A 51 -18.07 16.87 -7.17
N PRO A 52 -16.93 16.77 -7.86
CA PRO A 52 -15.64 16.91 -7.21
C PRO A 52 -15.50 18.29 -6.56
N PRO A 53 -14.77 18.42 -5.43
CA PRO A 53 -14.66 19.67 -4.72
C PRO A 53 -13.93 20.71 -5.58
N SER A 54 -14.50 21.90 -5.72
CA SER A 54 -13.89 23.01 -6.47
C SER A 54 -12.78 23.75 -5.71
N VAL A 55 -12.65 23.51 -4.39
CA VAL A 55 -11.62 24.09 -3.51
C VAL A 55 -11.22 23.02 -2.49
N VAL A 56 -9.92 22.80 -2.33
CA VAL A 56 -9.33 21.88 -1.34
C VAL A 56 -8.22 22.60 -0.59
N ALA A 57 -8.25 22.58 0.75
CA ALA A 57 -7.31 23.29 1.62
C ALA A 57 -7.20 24.80 1.31
N GLY A 58 -8.29 25.43 0.83
CA GLY A 58 -8.32 26.82 0.40
C GLY A 58 -7.74 27.09 -1.00
N ILE A 59 -7.32 26.06 -1.72
CA ILE A 59 -6.72 26.14 -3.05
C ILE A 59 -7.78 25.73 -4.09
N PRO A 60 -8.04 26.55 -5.13
CA PRO A 60 -8.94 26.20 -6.24
C PRO A 60 -8.44 24.97 -6.98
N VAL A 61 -9.38 24.16 -7.50
CA VAL A 61 -9.10 22.98 -8.30
C VAL A 61 -9.57 23.19 -9.73
N ASN A 62 -8.70 22.95 -10.71
CA ASN A 62 -9.06 22.99 -12.11
C ASN A 62 -9.53 21.59 -12.58
N TYR A 63 -10.75 21.51 -13.12
CA TYR A 63 -11.29 20.32 -13.81
C TYR A 63 -11.69 20.62 -15.25
N ASP A 64 -11.23 21.75 -15.81
CA ASP A 64 -11.55 22.20 -17.15
C ASP A 64 -10.30 22.03 -18.04
N GLU A 65 -10.33 21.10 -18.97
CA GLU A 65 -9.24 20.86 -19.93
C GLU A 65 -8.82 22.12 -20.69
N ALA A 66 -9.77 23.02 -20.99
CA ALA A 66 -9.46 24.27 -21.70
C ALA A 66 -8.60 25.24 -20.89
N LYS A 67 -8.53 25.05 -19.57
CA LYS A 67 -7.74 25.87 -18.64
C LYS A 67 -6.39 25.28 -18.26
N VAL A 68 -6.08 24.05 -18.68
CA VAL A 68 -4.78 23.42 -18.44
C VAL A 68 -3.63 24.25 -19.04
N GLY A 69 -3.87 24.92 -20.15
CA GLY A 69 -2.85 25.73 -20.82
C GLY A 69 -1.80 24.91 -21.54
N VAL A 70 -0.69 25.58 -21.88
CA VAL A 70 0.48 24.96 -22.53
C VAL A 70 1.53 24.69 -21.47
N TYR A 71 2.00 23.46 -21.40
CA TYR A 71 3.09 23.04 -20.53
C TYR A 71 4.16 22.28 -21.32
N THR A 72 5.36 22.22 -20.78
CA THR A 72 6.48 21.46 -21.35
C THR A 72 6.94 20.41 -20.35
N LEU A 73 7.32 19.24 -20.85
CA LEU A 73 7.84 18.15 -20.04
C LEU A 73 9.37 18.10 -20.15
N VAL A 74 10.01 17.67 -19.07
CA VAL A 74 11.44 17.35 -19.09
C VAL A 74 11.65 16.10 -19.92
N ASP A 75 12.50 16.19 -20.97
CA ASP A 75 12.82 15.04 -21.80
C ASP A 75 13.67 14.01 -21.02
N PRO A 76 13.18 12.76 -20.83
CA PRO A 76 13.94 11.74 -20.11
C PRO A 76 15.24 11.34 -20.85
N LEU A 77 15.34 11.56 -22.17
CA LEU A 77 16.51 11.23 -22.98
C LEU A 77 17.49 12.40 -23.18
N VAL A 78 17.34 13.48 -22.41
CA VAL A 78 18.30 14.59 -22.36
C VAL A 78 18.90 14.70 -20.98
N MET A 79 20.23 14.57 -20.87
CA MET A 79 20.97 14.73 -19.61
C MET A 79 20.93 16.17 -19.09
N SER A 80 21.21 16.39 -17.80
CA SER A 80 21.27 17.73 -17.18
C SER A 80 22.24 18.69 -17.88
N ASN A 81 23.27 18.19 -18.57
CA ASN A 81 24.23 18.97 -19.34
C ASN A 81 23.78 19.21 -20.80
N GLY A 82 22.53 18.90 -21.17
CA GLY A 82 21.95 19.07 -22.49
C GLY A 82 22.34 18.00 -23.52
N LYS A 83 23.14 17.00 -23.18
CA LYS A 83 23.54 15.94 -24.10
C LYS A 83 22.46 14.87 -24.25
N PRO A 84 22.17 14.39 -25.49
CA PRO A 84 21.17 13.34 -25.67
C PRO A 84 21.66 11.97 -25.18
N VAL A 85 20.74 11.15 -24.68
CA VAL A 85 20.91 9.73 -24.38
C VAL A 85 20.52 8.92 -25.60
N LYS A 86 21.47 8.19 -26.19
CA LYS A 86 21.26 7.48 -27.46
C LYS A 86 21.31 5.96 -27.34
N ASP A 87 21.66 5.43 -26.18
CA ASP A 87 21.83 4.00 -25.95
C ASP A 87 21.56 3.61 -24.49
N ALA A 88 21.28 2.33 -24.27
CA ALA A 88 20.99 1.76 -22.97
C ALA A 88 22.14 1.94 -21.96
N LYS A 89 23.41 1.84 -22.40
CA LYS A 89 24.56 2.02 -21.52
C LYS A 89 24.60 3.45 -20.93
N THR A 90 24.38 4.46 -21.79
CA THR A 90 24.34 5.86 -21.32
C THR A 90 23.13 6.10 -20.41
N TRP A 91 21.97 5.49 -20.72
CA TRP A 91 20.80 5.53 -19.86
C TRP A 91 21.12 5.02 -18.45
N PHE A 92 21.54 3.76 -18.31
CA PHE A 92 21.76 3.14 -17.00
C PHE A 92 22.95 3.73 -16.23
N ALA A 93 24.03 4.09 -16.95
CA ALA A 93 25.25 4.57 -16.28
C ALA A 93 25.19 6.06 -15.90
N LYS A 94 24.31 6.87 -16.51
CA LYS A 94 24.31 8.32 -16.33
C LYS A 94 22.93 8.92 -16.11
N ARG A 95 22.02 8.82 -17.08
CA ARG A 95 20.76 9.57 -17.04
C ARG A 95 19.81 9.04 -15.96
N ARG A 96 19.65 7.73 -15.87
CA ARG A 96 18.82 7.12 -14.82
C ARG A 96 19.25 7.54 -13.41
N PRO A 97 20.52 7.47 -13.01
CA PRO A 97 20.98 8.00 -11.72
C PRO A 97 20.77 9.52 -11.52
N GLU A 98 20.91 10.34 -12.59
CA GLU A 98 20.57 11.77 -12.52
C GLU A 98 19.11 11.99 -12.15
N ILE A 99 18.20 11.27 -12.84
CA ILE A 99 16.74 11.39 -12.58
C ILE A 99 16.41 10.87 -11.17
N GLU A 100 16.95 9.72 -10.77
CA GLU A 100 16.73 9.16 -9.45
C GLU A 100 17.15 10.13 -8.34
N ALA A 101 18.34 10.74 -8.47
CA ALA A 101 18.80 11.75 -7.52
C ALA A 101 17.91 13.00 -7.44
N ILE A 102 17.25 13.39 -8.54
CA ILE A 102 16.25 14.48 -8.50
C ILE A 102 15.06 14.08 -7.65
N PHE A 103 14.49 12.90 -7.82
CA PHE A 103 13.37 12.43 -7.00
C PHE A 103 13.73 12.26 -5.53
N GLU A 104 14.93 11.75 -5.24
CA GLU A 104 15.46 11.63 -3.87
C GLU A 104 15.63 12.98 -3.18
N THR A 105 16.03 14.02 -3.90
CA THR A 105 16.30 15.32 -3.29
C THR A 105 15.10 16.24 -3.30
N GLN A 106 14.20 16.12 -4.29
CA GLN A 106 13.14 17.10 -4.51
C GLN A 106 11.74 16.60 -4.13
N GLN A 107 11.48 15.27 -4.16
CA GLN A 107 10.11 14.78 -4.00
C GLN A 107 9.95 13.75 -2.87
N TYR A 108 10.68 12.63 -2.90
CA TYR A 108 10.44 11.53 -1.95
C TYR A 108 11.39 11.53 -0.75
N GLY A 109 12.59 12.05 -0.92
CA GLY A 109 13.65 12.04 0.09
C GLY A 109 14.51 10.77 0.02
N ARG A 110 15.67 10.83 0.69
CA ARG A 110 16.66 9.74 0.73
C ARG A 110 16.36 8.81 1.88
N ASP A 111 16.21 7.52 1.59
CA ASP A 111 16.06 6.49 2.61
C ASP A 111 17.44 6.00 3.16
N PRO A 112 17.43 5.28 4.29
CA PRO A 112 18.67 4.83 4.94
C PRO A 112 19.27 3.55 4.33
N GLY A 113 18.64 2.96 3.30
CA GLY A 113 19.01 1.65 2.79
C GLY A 113 18.57 0.48 3.69
N ARG A 114 19.18 -0.69 3.51
CA ARG A 114 18.84 -1.89 4.27
C ARG A 114 19.36 -1.82 5.71
N PRO A 115 18.51 -2.14 6.74
CA PRO A 115 18.95 -2.20 8.13
C PRO A 115 19.98 -3.29 8.38
N VAL A 116 20.97 -3.01 9.25
CA VAL A 116 22.01 -4.00 9.61
C VAL A 116 21.43 -5.14 10.44
N ASP A 117 20.46 -4.84 11.34
CA ASP A 117 19.86 -5.79 12.26
C ASP A 117 18.51 -6.33 11.76
N GLU A 118 18.27 -6.30 10.44
CA GLU A 118 17.04 -6.86 9.86
C GLU A 118 16.93 -8.34 10.16
N SER A 119 15.74 -8.75 10.61
CA SER A 119 15.47 -10.15 10.93
C SER A 119 14.02 -10.55 10.59
N PHE A 120 13.84 -11.87 10.35
CA PHE A 120 12.58 -12.46 9.92
C PHE A 120 12.15 -13.52 10.92
N ASP A 121 11.02 -13.29 11.61
CA ASP A 121 10.37 -14.28 12.46
C ASP A 121 9.17 -14.88 11.73
N VAL A 122 9.29 -16.14 11.31
CA VAL A 122 8.25 -16.87 10.58
C VAL A 122 7.32 -17.54 11.59
N THR A 123 6.23 -16.84 11.96
CA THR A 123 5.25 -17.29 12.95
C THR A 123 4.28 -18.33 12.42
N ASP A 124 3.97 -18.31 11.09
CA ASP A 124 3.26 -19.36 10.37
C ASP A 124 4.12 -19.82 9.18
N LYS A 125 4.66 -21.05 9.27
CA LYS A 125 5.61 -21.58 8.27
C LYS A 125 4.94 -22.19 7.05
N GLY A 126 3.59 -22.28 7.04
CA GLY A 126 2.84 -22.88 5.93
C GLY A 126 1.65 -23.69 6.41
N THR A 127 0.55 -23.04 6.76
CA THR A 127 -0.72 -23.67 7.13
C THR A 127 -1.65 -23.73 5.93
N LEU A 128 -2.31 -24.87 5.73
CA LEU A 128 -3.33 -25.02 4.70
C LEU A 128 -4.52 -24.12 5.03
N ALA A 129 -4.92 -23.27 4.09
CA ALA A 129 -5.92 -22.23 4.25
C ALA A 129 -6.85 -22.15 3.01
N LEU A 130 -7.89 -21.32 3.09
CA LEU A 130 -8.84 -21.04 2.01
C LEU A 130 -9.40 -22.32 1.40
N ASP A 131 -9.99 -23.17 2.25
CA ASP A 131 -10.56 -24.49 1.86
C ASP A 131 -9.56 -25.41 1.14
N GLY A 132 -8.31 -25.37 1.55
CA GLY A 132 -7.25 -26.21 1.01
C GLY A 132 -6.63 -25.72 -0.30
N LYS A 133 -6.98 -24.52 -0.77
CA LYS A 133 -6.45 -23.94 -2.01
C LYS A 133 -5.14 -23.19 -1.83
N ALA A 134 -4.83 -22.76 -0.61
CA ALA A 134 -3.66 -21.96 -0.31
C ALA A 134 -2.81 -22.53 0.82
N ILE A 135 -1.51 -22.25 0.76
CA ILE A 135 -0.60 -22.33 1.91
C ILE A 135 -0.42 -20.91 2.44
N ARG A 136 -0.90 -20.64 3.66
CA ARG A 136 -0.70 -19.37 4.35
C ARG A 136 0.65 -19.38 5.05
N LYS A 137 1.35 -18.23 4.98
CA LYS A 137 2.53 -17.92 5.80
C LYS A 137 2.34 -16.56 6.47
N GLN A 138 2.87 -16.42 7.68
CA GLN A 138 2.87 -15.14 8.41
C GLN A 138 4.27 -14.86 8.94
N ILE A 139 4.78 -13.67 8.70
CA ILE A 139 6.15 -13.28 9.01
C ILE A 139 6.15 -11.92 9.69
N THR A 140 6.89 -11.80 10.78
CA THR A 140 7.24 -10.50 11.36
C THR A 140 8.62 -10.09 10.87
N ILE A 141 8.72 -8.96 10.19
CA ILE A 141 9.98 -8.36 9.76
C ILE A 141 10.36 -7.27 10.75
N SER A 142 11.48 -7.46 11.44
CA SER A 142 12.04 -6.50 12.39
C SER A 142 13.23 -5.77 11.78
N PHE A 143 13.31 -4.46 11.99
CA PHE A 143 14.36 -3.62 11.44
C PHE A 143 15.51 -3.36 12.44
N SER A 144 15.31 -3.76 13.68
CA SER A 144 16.25 -3.61 14.77
C SER A 144 15.95 -4.65 15.86
N ASN A 145 16.95 -4.94 16.69
CA ASN A 145 16.78 -5.75 17.90
C ASN A 145 15.99 -5.03 19.01
N ASP A 146 15.76 -3.72 18.90
CA ASP A 146 14.94 -2.95 19.83
C ASP A 146 13.43 -3.20 19.57
N PRO A 147 12.69 -3.75 20.55
CA PRO A 147 11.27 -4.03 20.40
C PRO A 147 10.40 -2.76 20.23
N ALA A 148 10.92 -1.58 20.52
CA ALA A 148 10.20 -0.31 20.33
C ALA A 148 10.20 0.18 18.87
N TRP A 149 10.96 -0.46 17.99
CA TRP A 149 10.97 -0.11 16.57
C TRP A 149 9.72 -0.65 15.87
N PRO A 150 9.23 0.03 14.83
CA PRO A 150 8.21 -0.48 13.93
C PRO A 150 8.60 -1.85 13.34
N ARG A 151 7.59 -2.67 13.01
CA ARG A 151 7.77 -4.00 12.40
C ARG A 151 6.70 -4.22 11.36
N ILE A 152 7.03 -4.93 10.28
CA ILE A 152 6.04 -5.37 9.30
C ILE A 152 5.46 -6.71 9.71
N HIS A 153 4.12 -6.81 9.66
CA HIS A 153 3.39 -8.07 9.75
C HIS A 153 2.96 -8.47 8.34
N LEU A 154 3.74 -9.36 7.74
CA LEU A 154 3.56 -9.84 6.37
C LEU A 154 2.67 -11.07 6.35
N LEU A 155 1.64 -11.04 5.49
CA LEU A 155 0.75 -12.16 5.18
C LEU A 155 1.01 -12.63 3.76
N ILE A 156 1.20 -13.94 3.59
CA ILE A 156 1.46 -14.57 2.29
C ILE A 156 0.51 -15.74 2.08
N TYR A 157 0.00 -15.86 0.85
CA TYR A 157 -0.69 -17.05 0.35
C TYR A 157 0.02 -17.56 -0.91
N LEU A 158 0.35 -18.84 -0.91
CA LEU A 158 0.89 -19.54 -2.07
C LEU A 158 -0.12 -20.61 -2.55
N PRO A 159 -0.22 -20.92 -3.85
CA PRO A 159 -1.06 -22.03 -4.32
C PRO A 159 -0.67 -23.33 -3.64
N ALA A 160 -1.63 -24.07 -3.06
CA ALA A 160 -1.35 -25.29 -2.29
C ALA A 160 -0.68 -26.41 -3.13
N GLY A 161 -0.92 -26.42 -4.45
CA GLY A 161 -0.35 -27.38 -5.39
C GLY A 161 0.99 -26.98 -6.02
N ALA A 162 1.57 -25.82 -5.64
CA ALA A 162 2.80 -25.33 -6.28
C ALA A 162 3.98 -26.29 -6.07
N ARG A 163 4.64 -26.66 -7.18
CA ARG A 163 5.82 -27.55 -7.19
C ARG A 163 7.14 -26.83 -7.47
N LYS A 164 7.08 -25.55 -7.80
CA LYS A 164 8.23 -24.69 -8.12
C LYS A 164 8.05 -23.37 -7.38
N PRO A 165 9.12 -22.57 -7.18
CA PRO A 165 9.00 -21.23 -6.62
C PRO A 165 7.96 -20.41 -7.39
N VAL A 166 7.10 -19.72 -6.64
CA VAL A 166 5.88 -19.04 -7.14
C VAL A 166 6.17 -17.57 -7.42
N PRO A 167 5.83 -17.03 -8.62
CA PRO A 167 5.86 -15.59 -8.85
C PRO A 167 4.79 -14.89 -7.98
N MET A 168 5.06 -13.66 -7.54
CA MET A 168 4.26 -13.00 -6.53
C MET A 168 3.53 -11.76 -7.07
N PHE A 169 2.27 -11.63 -6.65
CA PHE A 169 1.55 -10.37 -6.61
C PHE A 169 1.64 -9.82 -5.18
N PHE A 170 2.39 -8.75 -4.99
CA PHE A 170 2.62 -8.14 -3.70
C PHE A 170 1.94 -6.77 -3.63
N THR A 171 0.94 -6.63 -2.76
CA THR A 171 0.18 -5.40 -2.58
C THR A 171 0.37 -4.81 -1.19
N ILE A 172 0.71 -3.52 -1.11
CA ILE A 172 0.71 -2.76 0.14
C ILE A 172 -0.72 -2.32 0.45
N ASN A 173 -1.16 -2.40 1.71
CA ASN A 173 -2.55 -2.27 2.10
C ASN A 173 -2.80 -1.13 3.09
N PHE A 174 -3.95 -0.46 2.95
CA PHE A 174 -4.44 0.55 3.89
C PHE A 174 -4.96 -0.02 5.20
N GLY A 175 -5.49 -1.24 5.18
CA GLY A 175 -6.13 -1.89 6.32
C GLY A 175 -5.27 -2.98 6.94
N ALA A 176 -5.73 -3.45 8.10
CA ALA A 176 -5.14 -4.59 8.77
C ALA A 176 -5.19 -5.86 7.91
N ILE A 177 -4.15 -6.68 8.00
CA ILE A 177 -4.02 -7.91 7.19
C ILE A 177 -5.16 -8.91 7.40
N GLN A 178 -5.73 -9.01 8.62
CA GLN A 178 -6.89 -9.87 8.91
C GLN A 178 -8.18 -9.41 8.21
N ASN A 179 -8.25 -8.17 7.74
CA ASN A 179 -9.38 -7.64 6.97
C ASN A 179 -9.15 -7.71 5.45
N ALA A 180 -7.92 -8.02 5.02
CA ALA A 180 -7.57 -8.11 3.60
C ALA A 180 -8.11 -9.37 2.93
N VAL A 181 -8.21 -10.47 3.68
CA VAL A 181 -8.66 -11.78 3.20
C VAL A 181 -9.62 -12.37 4.24
N ASP A 182 -10.58 -13.19 3.79
CA ASP A 182 -11.53 -13.88 4.66
C ASP A 182 -10.91 -15.20 5.14
N ASP A 183 -9.98 -15.11 6.09
CA ASP A 183 -9.26 -16.25 6.67
C ASP A 183 -9.14 -16.06 8.19
N PRO A 184 -9.86 -16.86 9.00
CA PRO A 184 -9.85 -16.74 10.47
C PRO A 184 -8.50 -17.13 11.10
N GLY A 185 -7.60 -17.74 10.35
CA GLY A 185 -6.27 -18.12 10.83
C GLY A 185 -5.23 -17.01 10.71
N VAL A 186 -5.59 -15.82 10.19
CA VAL A 186 -4.70 -14.66 10.17
C VAL A 186 -4.60 -14.07 11.58
N THR A 187 -3.37 -13.90 12.08
CA THR A 187 -3.11 -13.26 13.36
C THR A 187 -3.52 -11.78 13.26
N PRO A 188 -4.45 -11.33 14.13
CA PRO A 188 -4.89 -9.93 14.09
C PRO A 188 -3.77 -8.96 14.48
N ILE A 189 -3.73 -7.83 13.79
CA ILE A 189 -2.84 -6.71 14.10
C ILE A 189 -3.64 -5.45 14.39
N GLU A 190 -3.08 -4.56 15.19
CA GLU A 190 -3.60 -3.22 15.40
C GLU A 190 -3.20 -2.28 14.25
N VAL A 191 -4.05 -1.29 13.98
CA VAL A 191 -3.81 -0.22 13.01
C VAL A 191 -3.84 1.14 13.68
N TRP A 192 -3.26 2.15 13.05
CA TRP A 192 -3.35 3.53 13.52
C TRP A 192 -4.74 4.11 13.31
N ASP A 193 -5.34 4.65 14.37
CA ASP A 193 -6.51 5.51 14.27
C ASP A 193 -6.04 6.97 14.08
N PRO A 194 -6.29 7.59 12.93
CA PRO A 194 -5.84 8.96 12.65
C PRO A 194 -6.56 10.02 13.50
N LYS A 195 -7.67 9.67 14.18
CA LYS A 195 -8.39 10.59 15.07
C LYS A 195 -7.76 10.68 16.45
N THR A 196 -7.28 9.55 16.95
CA THR A 196 -6.70 9.45 18.30
C THR A 196 -5.18 9.38 18.29
N ASN A 197 -4.57 9.13 17.13
CA ASN A 197 -3.13 8.91 16.94
C ASN A 197 -2.60 7.74 17.79
N THR A 198 -3.45 6.73 18.02
CA THR A 198 -3.12 5.52 18.77
C THR A 198 -3.34 4.28 17.93
N ARG A 199 -2.67 3.19 18.27
CA ARG A 199 -2.98 1.89 17.68
C ARG A 199 -4.24 1.31 18.32
N MET A 200 -5.09 0.73 17.49
CA MET A 200 -6.32 0.07 17.92
C MET A 200 -6.61 -1.15 17.05
N MET A 201 -7.33 -2.12 17.64
CA MET A 201 -7.85 -3.23 16.85
C MET A 201 -8.96 -2.69 15.91
N PRO A 202 -8.83 -2.85 14.59
CA PRO A 202 -9.85 -2.38 13.68
C PRO A 202 -11.14 -3.19 13.83
N PRO A 203 -12.30 -2.62 13.53
CA PRO A 203 -13.55 -3.38 13.44
C PRO A 203 -13.39 -4.57 12.49
N ALA A 204 -13.96 -5.71 12.88
CA ALA A 204 -14.01 -6.88 12.01
C ALA A 204 -14.86 -6.61 10.76
N GLY A 205 -14.40 -7.10 9.60
CA GLY A 205 -15.17 -7.10 8.37
C GLY A 205 -14.78 -6.01 7.36
N ARG A 206 -15.70 -5.56 6.58
CA ARG A 206 -15.61 -4.85 5.30
C ARG A 206 -14.78 -3.56 5.35
N GLY A 207 -13.46 -3.66 5.12
CA GLY A 207 -12.56 -2.52 4.92
C GLY A 207 -12.19 -2.33 3.44
N PHE A 208 -11.74 -1.13 3.13
CA PHE A 208 -11.00 -0.85 1.91
C PHE A 208 -9.71 -1.70 1.92
N GLY A 209 -9.36 -2.29 0.77
CA GLY A 209 -8.13 -3.10 0.65
C GLY A 209 -8.33 -4.62 0.71
N ARG A 210 -9.56 -5.12 0.48
CA ARG A 210 -9.77 -6.55 0.28
C ARG A 210 -9.09 -7.02 -1.01
N ILE A 211 -8.44 -8.17 -0.93
CA ILE A 211 -7.70 -8.78 -2.03
C ILE A 211 -8.50 -9.97 -2.57
N ASN A 212 -8.62 -10.03 -3.89
CA ASN A 212 -9.21 -11.20 -4.57
C ASN A 212 -8.16 -12.30 -4.74
N VAL A 213 -7.85 -13.02 -3.66
CA VAL A 213 -6.73 -13.95 -3.58
C VAL A 213 -6.94 -15.17 -4.49
N LEU A 214 -8.14 -15.77 -4.51
CA LEU A 214 -8.36 -17.04 -5.20
C LEU A 214 -8.09 -16.98 -6.71
N PRO A 215 -8.57 -16.00 -7.48
CA PRO A 215 -8.23 -15.90 -8.91
C PRO A 215 -6.74 -15.73 -9.19
N LEU A 216 -5.98 -15.05 -8.30
CA LEU A 216 -4.53 -14.93 -8.43
C LEU A 216 -3.84 -16.28 -8.20
N LEU A 217 -4.26 -17.04 -7.16
CA LEU A 217 -3.74 -18.39 -6.90
C LEU A 217 -4.07 -19.35 -8.03
N ASP A 218 -5.31 -19.32 -8.55
CA ASP A 218 -5.75 -20.12 -9.68
C ASP A 218 -4.98 -19.77 -10.97
N ALA A 219 -4.50 -18.53 -11.09
CA ALA A 219 -3.62 -18.09 -12.17
C ALA A 219 -2.15 -18.46 -11.95
N GLY A 220 -1.79 -19.10 -10.84
CA GLY A 220 -0.42 -19.54 -10.52
C GLY A 220 0.46 -18.50 -9.85
N PHE A 221 -0.11 -17.43 -9.29
CA PHE A 221 0.60 -16.41 -8.53
C PHE A 221 0.40 -16.59 -7.02
N GLY A 222 1.45 -16.37 -6.25
CA GLY A 222 1.32 -16.12 -4.82
C GLY A 222 0.84 -14.69 -4.56
N VAL A 223 0.25 -14.47 -3.39
CA VAL A 223 -0.23 -13.16 -2.95
C VAL A 223 0.44 -12.78 -1.64
N ALA A 224 0.96 -11.57 -1.55
CA ALA A 224 1.53 -11.04 -0.33
C ALA A 224 0.96 -9.66 0.00
N THR A 225 0.80 -9.37 1.29
CA THR A 225 0.32 -8.06 1.75
C THR A 225 0.78 -7.74 3.17
N TYR A 226 0.93 -6.44 3.45
CA TYR A 226 1.10 -5.93 4.81
C TYR A 226 0.40 -4.56 4.95
N TYR A 227 0.17 -4.12 6.19
CA TYR A 227 -0.40 -2.83 6.51
C TYR A 227 0.68 -1.73 6.45
N TYR A 228 0.50 -0.72 5.59
CA TYR A 228 1.49 0.35 5.37
C TYR A 228 1.88 1.12 6.63
N GLY A 229 0.92 1.30 7.55
CA GLY A 229 1.14 1.94 8.84
C GLY A 229 1.99 1.13 9.84
N ASP A 230 2.36 -0.10 9.51
CA ASP A 230 3.36 -0.86 10.25
C ASP A 230 4.75 -0.24 10.13
N VAL A 231 5.02 0.44 9.01
CA VAL A 231 6.29 1.13 8.75
C VAL A 231 6.23 2.57 9.22
N ASP A 232 5.24 3.31 8.76
CA ASP A 232 5.11 4.75 9.06
C ASP A 232 3.64 5.15 9.10
N PRO A 233 3.16 5.83 10.14
CA PRO A 233 1.75 6.22 10.26
C PRO A 233 1.39 7.33 9.27
N ASP A 234 0.13 7.30 8.79
CA ASP A 234 -0.39 8.23 7.78
C ASP A 234 -1.30 9.30 8.41
N TYR A 235 -0.71 10.16 9.24
CA TYR A 235 -1.39 11.33 9.80
C TYR A 235 -0.39 12.43 10.12
N LEU A 236 -0.88 13.67 10.19
CA LEU A 236 -0.09 14.82 10.62
C LEU A 236 0.50 14.55 12.01
N ASN A 237 1.76 14.92 12.21
CA ASN A 237 2.53 14.68 13.45
C ASN A 237 2.79 13.19 13.79
N GLY A 238 2.55 12.27 12.86
CA GLY A 238 2.83 10.83 13.04
C GLY A 238 4.32 10.46 13.01
N PHE A 239 5.19 11.37 12.65
CA PHE A 239 6.62 11.14 12.44
C PHE A 239 7.30 10.37 13.57
N SER A 240 7.08 10.78 14.84
CA SER A 240 7.71 10.16 16.01
C SER A 240 7.33 8.68 16.22
N ASN A 241 6.20 8.26 15.65
CA ASN A 241 5.65 6.92 15.79
C ASN A 241 6.05 5.96 14.64
N GLY A 242 6.71 6.49 13.61
CA GLY A 242 7.13 5.75 12.44
C GLY A 242 8.61 5.41 12.41
N ILE A 243 8.99 4.70 11.34
CA ILE A 243 10.37 4.28 11.11
C ILE A 243 11.30 5.47 10.87
N ARG A 244 10.80 6.56 10.27
CA ARG A 244 11.61 7.72 9.88
C ARG A 244 12.28 8.38 11.09
N ALA A 245 11.58 8.44 12.24
CA ALA A 245 12.14 9.00 13.47
C ALA A 245 13.32 8.19 14.03
N ARG A 246 13.43 6.90 13.66
CA ARG A 246 14.50 6.00 14.13
C ARG A 246 15.82 6.22 13.39
N TYR A 247 15.77 6.91 12.24
CA TYR A 247 16.93 7.20 11.40
C TYR A 247 17.36 8.68 11.43
N LEU A 248 16.85 9.47 12.39
CA LEU A 248 17.39 10.81 12.61
C LEU A 248 18.88 10.76 12.99
N LYS A 249 19.64 11.69 12.43
CA LYS A 249 21.09 11.81 12.76
C LYS A 249 21.25 12.26 14.23
N PRO A 250 22.35 11.89 14.90
CA PRO A 250 22.62 12.36 16.26
C PRO A 250 22.49 13.89 16.37
N GLY A 251 21.66 14.35 17.32
CA GLY A 251 21.38 15.78 17.52
C GLY A 251 20.31 16.39 16.62
N GLN A 252 19.79 15.64 15.66
CA GLN A 252 18.67 16.06 14.80
C GLN A 252 17.35 15.75 15.52
N THR A 253 16.47 16.75 15.62
CA THR A 253 15.13 16.61 16.23
C THR A 253 13.99 16.66 15.21
N GLU A 254 14.28 17.15 14.00
CA GLU A 254 13.33 17.33 12.91
C GLU A 254 13.93 16.84 11.60
N ARG A 255 13.07 16.59 10.61
CA ARG A 255 13.51 16.16 9.27
C ARG A 255 14.23 17.30 8.56
N GLY A 256 15.33 16.96 7.90
CA GLY A 256 15.96 17.83 6.91
C GLY A 256 15.15 17.91 5.61
N PRO A 257 15.50 18.86 4.72
CA PRO A 257 14.76 19.12 3.50
C PRO A 257 14.77 17.95 2.48
N GLU A 258 15.80 17.10 2.53
CA GLU A 258 15.96 15.91 1.69
C GLU A 258 15.68 14.61 2.44
N ASP A 259 15.28 14.67 3.72
CA ASP A 259 14.94 13.46 4.46
C ASP A 259 13.62 12.88 3.94
N TRP A 260 13.54 11.58 3.93
CA TRP A 260 12.45 10.81 3.33
C TRP A 260 11.06 11.14 3.91
N GLY A 261 10.07 11.20 3.02
CA GLY A 261 8.65 11.29 3.36
C GLY A 261 8.06 9.92 3.67
N SER A 262 6.79 9.88 4.11
CA SER A 262 6.11 8.62 4.41
C SER A 262 5.98 7.73 3.18
N ILE A 263 5.79 8.29 1.97
CA ILE A 263 5.74 7.49 0.73
C ILE A 263 7.06 6.74 0.52
N ALA A 264 8.21 7.40 0.70
CA ALA A 264 9.50 6.73 0.61
C ALA A 264 9.70 5.70 1.73
N ALA A 265 9.18 5.96 2.94
CA ALA A 265 9.25 5.00 4.04
C ALA A 265 8.40 3.74 3.74
N TRP A 266 7.21 3.91 3.17
CA TRP A 266 6.37 2.78 2.75
C TRP A 266 7.00 2.00 1.59
N ALA A 267 7.61 2.68 0.63
CA ALA A 267 8.38 2.06 -0.46
C ALA A 267 9.59 1.28 0.05
N TRP A 268 10.33 1.87 1.01
CA TRP A 268 11.42 1.19 1.71
C TRP A 268 10.93 -0.08 2.43
N GLY A 269 9.77 -0.02 3.10
CA GLY A 269 9.14 -1.20 3.71
C GLY A 269 8.86 -2.31 2.69
N MET A 270 8.46 -1.97 1.47
CA MET A 270 8.28 -2.96 0.39
C MET A 270 9.61 -3.62 0.00
N SER A 271 10.71 -2.87 -0.05
CA SER A 271 12.04 -3.43 -0.27
C SER A 271 12.49 -4.38 0.85
N ARG A 272 12.07 -4.15 2.10
CA ARG A 272 12.32 -5.08 3.22
C ARG A 272 11.52 -6.38 3.08
N VAL A 273 10.31 -6.32 2.53
CA VAL A 273 9.56 -7.54 2.17
C VAL A 273 10.26 -8.30 1.04
N GLN A 274 10.82 -7.59 0.06
CA GLN A 274 11.63 -8.20 -1.01
C GLN A 274 12.86 -8.92 -0.44
N ASP A 275 13.51 -8.37 0.58
CA ASP A 275 14.63 -9.02 1.27
C ASP A 275 14.21 -10.37 1.89
N TYR A 276 12.99 -10.45 2.46
CA TYR A 276 12.43 -11.73 2.92
C TYR A 276 12.15 -12.70 1.77
N PHE A 277 11.57 -12.24 0.67
CA PHE A 277 11.27 -13.10 -0.48
C PHE A 277 12.53 -13.79 -1.02
N GLU A 278 13.68 -13.11 -1.00
CA GLU A 278 14.96 -13.70 -1.40
C GLU A 278 15.43 -14.84 -0.49
N THR A 279 14.88 -14.97 0.73
CA THR A 279 15.22 -16.03 1.68
C THR A 279 14.25 -17.22 1.64
N ASP A 280 13.06 -17.07 1.06
CA ASP A 280 12.03 -18.10 1.05
C ASP A 280 12.07 -18.94 -0.25
N PRO A 281 12.51 -20.22 -0.19
CA PRO A 281 12.66 -21.04 -1.39
C PRO A 281 11.34 -21.37 -2.12
N ALA A 282 10.19 -21.12 -1.50
CA ALA A 282 8.88 -21.29 -2.14
C ALA A 282 8.48 -20.09 -3.02
N ILE A 283 9.21 -18.98 -2.95
CA ILE A 283 8.93 -17.73 -3.67
C ILE A 283 9.97 -17.52 -4.76
N ASP A 284 9.52 -17.13 -5.95
CA ASP A 284 10.42 -16.64 -6.98
C ASP A 284 10.62 -15.12 -6.81
N ALA A 285 11.61 -14.78 -6.02
CA ALA A 285 11.93 -13.38 -5.70
C ALA A 285 12.33 -12.52 -6.92
N LYS A 286 12.60 -13.14 -8.08
CA LYS A 286 12.89 -12.44 -9.34
C LYS A 286 11.62 -12.14 -10.15
N ARG A 287 10.48 -12.69 -9.75
CA ARG A 287 9.19 -12.51 -10.42
C ARG A 287 8.15 -11.95 -9.44
N VAL A 288 8.43 -10.76 -8.90
CA VAL A 288 7.54 -10.06 -7.96
C VAL A 288 6.97 -8.82 -8.63
N ALA A 289 5.65 -8.79 -8.83
CA ALA A 289 4.91 -7.59 -9.19
C ALA A 289 4.43 -6.88 -7.94
N ILE A 290 4.61 -5.56 -7.87
CA ILE A 290 4.12 -4.73 -6.77
C ILE A 290 2.87 -3.95 -7.19
N HIS A 291 1.94 -3.80 -6.23
CA HIS A 291 0.67 -3.11 -6.45
C HIS A 291 0.33 -2.18 -5.28
N GLY A 292 -0.33 -1.07 -5.59
CA GLY A 292 -0.89 -0.14 -4.62
C GLY A 292 -1.90 0.82 -5.25
N VAL A 293 -2.79 1.37 -4.41
CA VAL A 293 -3.87 2.26 -4.82
C VAL A 293 -3.67 3.64 -4.21
N SER A 294 -3.99 4.73 -4.95
CA SER A 294 -3.96 6.09 -4.42
C SER A 294 -2.54 6.49 -3.95
N ARG A 295 -2.36 6.96 -2.71
CA ARG A 295 -1.03 7.22 -2.13
C ARG A 295 -0.14 5.99 -2.07
N LEU A 296 -0.72 4.79 -1.99
CA LEU A 296 0.04 3.54 -2.12
C LEU A 296 0.35 3.22 -3.58
N GLY A 297 -0.41 3.76 -4.55
CA GLY A 297 -0.04 3.83 -5.95
C GLY A 297 1.21 4.69 -6.18
N LYS A 298 1.29 5.88 -5.54
CA LYS A 298 2.52 6.71 -5.51
C LYS A 298 3.68 5.93 -4.89
N THR A 299 3.40 5.16 -3.82
CA THR A 299 4.40 4.34 -3.12
C THR A 299 5.00 3.26 -4.03
N VAL A 300 4.17 2.52 -4.78
CA VAL A 300 4.68 1.47 -5.67
C VAL A 300 5.37 2.05 -6.90
N MET A 301 4.98 3.24 -7.37
CA MET A 301 5.73 3.96 -8.39
C MET A 301 7.16 4.25 -7.93
N TRP A 302 7.32 4.82 -6.72
CA TRP A 302 8.65 5.08 -6.17
C TRP A 302 9.41 3.79 -5.83
N ALA A 303 8.75 2.80 -5.21
CA ALA A 303 9.37 1.50 -4.92
C ALA A 303 9.91 0.84 -6.20
N GLY A 304 9.11 0.81 -7.27
CA GLY A 304 9.51 0.28 -8.56
C GLY A 304 10.63 1.08 -9.22
N ALA A 305 10.61 2.41 -9.13
CA ALA A 305 11.66 3.27 -9.66
C ALA A 305 13.00 3.08 -8.94
N HIS A 306 12.97 2.96 -7.61
CA HIS A 306 14.14 2.92 -6.74
C HIS A 306 14.73 1.52 -6.58
N ASP A 307 13.89 0.49 -6.33
CA ASP A 307 14.32 -0.90 -6.17
C ASP A 307 14.09 -1.70 -7.45
N GLN A 308 15.17 -1.95 -8.18
CA GLN A 308 15.14 -2.64 -9.47
C GLN A 308 14.88 -4.16 -9.36
N ARG A 309 14.77 -4.73 -8.16
CA ARG A 309 14.46 -6.15 -7.95
C ARG A 309 12.99 -6.48 -8.23
N PHE A 310 12.09 -5.51 -8.11
CA PHE A 310 10.69 -5.71 -8.48
C PHE A 310 10.55 -5.90 -9.99
N ALA A 311 9.91 -6.98 -10.40
CA ALA A 311 9.84 -7.39 -11.80
C ALA A 311 8.77 -6.63 -12.59
N ALA A 312 7.71 -6.16 -11.95
CA ALA A 312 6.63 -5.38 -12.57
C ALA A 312 5.99 -4.44 -11.55
N VAL A 313 5.36 -3.37 -12.04
CA VAL A 313 4.66 -2.37 -11.21
C VAL A 313 3.22 -2.22 -11.70
N ILE A 314 2.26 -2.22 -10.78
CA ILE A 314 0.86 -1.91 -11.03
C ILE A 314 0.46 -0.77 -10.10
N ALA A 315 0.26 0.43 -10.63
CA ALA A 315 -0.14 1.60 -9.84
C ALA A 315 -1.58 2.00 -10.18
N SER A 316 -2.44 2.00 -9.16
CA SER A 316 -3.85 2.30 -9.33
C SER A 316 -4.18 3.69 -8.81
N CYS A 317 -4.79 4.54 -9.65
CA CYS A 317 -5.26 5.90 -9.30
C CYS A 317 -4.20 6.69 -8.51
N SER A 318 -2.95 6.68 -8.97
CA SER A 318 -1.83 7.22 -8.20
C SER A 318 -1.82 8.74 -8.14
N GLY A 319 -2.32 9.43 -9.16
CA GLY A 319 -2.50 10.88 -9.19
C GLY A 319 -1.22 11.69 -9.06
N GLU A 320 -1.39 12.95 -8.64
CA GLU A 320 -0.29 13.90 -8.39
C GLU A 320 0.74 13.36 -7.38
N GLY A 321 2.03 13.57 -7.69
CA GLY A 321 3.12 12.96 -6.90
C GLY A 321 3.24 11.45 -7.08
N GLY A 322 2.54 10.88 -8.05
CA GLY A 322 2.61 9.53 -8.58
C GLY A 322 2.77 9.57 -10.09
N ALA A 323 1.77 9.11 -10.85
CA ALA A 323 1.84 9.04 -12.31
C ALA A 323 1.18 10.22 -13.04
N ALA A 324 0.37 11.07 -12.38
CA ALA A 324 -0.20 12.25 -13.01
C ALA A 324 0.85 13.35 -13.20
N LEU A 325 0.80 14.04 -14.34
CA LEU A 325 1.75 15.10 -14.69
C LEU A 325 1.56 16.34 -13.79
N SER A 326 2.60 16.70 -13.04
CA SER A 326 2.61 17.90 -12.17
C SER A 326 2.65 19.21 -12.95
N HIS A 327 3.24 19.22 -14.16
CA HIS A 327 3.27 20.40 -15.04
C HIS A 327 1.90 20.69 -15.68
N ARG A 328 0.95 19.78 -15.56
CA ARG A 328 -0.41 19.88 -16.03
C ARG A 328 -1.35 20.33 -14.90
N ASP A 329 -1.85 21.56 -14.95
CA ASP A 329 -2.77 22.08 -13.92
C ASP A 329 -4.17 21.46 -14.07
N TYR A 330 -4.37 20.25 -13.50
CA TYR A 330 -5.65 19.55 -13.49
C TYR A 330 -5.79 18.67 -12.22
N GLY A 331 -6.94 18.70 -11.56
CA GLY A 331 -7.20 17.89 -10.37
C GLY A 331 -6.34 18.26 -9.17
N GLU A 332 -5.76 17.23 -8.51
CA GLU A 332 -4.80 17.42 -7.41
C GLU A 332 -3.47 17.97 -7.95
N THR A 333 -2.84 18.88 -7.23
CA THR A 333 -1.54 19.47 -7.59
C THR A 333 -0.57 19.37 -6.42
N ILE A 334 0.72 19.69 -6.65
CA ILE A 334 1.75 19.78 -5.60
C ILE A 334 1.26 20.67 -4.44
N ALA A 335 0.63 21.81 -4.75
CA ALA A 335 0.10 22.72 -3.74
C ALA A 335 -0.96 22.06 -2.84
N HIS A 336 -1.85 21.25 -3.42
CA HIS A 336 -2.84 20.52 -2.65
C HIS A 336 -2.21 19.47 -1.75
N LEU A 337 -1.23 18.67 -2.25
CA LEU A 337 -0.55 17.63 -1.49
C LEU A 337 0.26 18.21 -0.32
N THR A 338 0.98 19.31 -0.56
CA THR A 338 1.91 19.89 0.40
C THR A 338 1.30 20.94 1.31
N ALA A 339 -0.01 21.24 1.15
CA ALA A 339 -0.73 22.14 2.06
C ALA A 339 -0.58 21.69 3.52
N PRO A 340 -0.34 22.61 4.48
CA PRO A 340 -0.05 22.26 5.88
C PRO A 340 -1.10 21.40 6.57
N THR A 341 -2.35 21.46 6.11
CA THR A 341 -3.48 20.71 6.67
C THR A 341 -3.72 19.37 5.97
N ARG A 342 -2.89 19.02 4.97
CA ARG A 342 -3.06 17.78 4.21
C ARG A 342 -1.91 16.79 4.44
N TYR A 343 -1.02 16.63 3.48
CA TYR A 343 -0.07 15.52 3.46
C TYR A 343 1.41 15.96 3.30
N PRO A 344 1.87 17.09 3.84
CA PRO A 344 3.25 17.55 3.65
C PRO A 344 4.28 16.56 4.21
N TYR A 345 3.86 15.69 5.14
CA TYR A 345 4.70 14.65 5.73
C TYR A 345 4.94 13.45 4.80
N GLN A 346 4.14 13.29 3.74
CA GLN A 346 4.27 12.17 2.81
C GLN A 346 5.46 12.31 1.85
N PHE A 347 5.97 13.53 1.70
CA PHE A 347 7.06 13.88 0.79
C PHE A 347 8.27 14.44 1.53
N ALA A 348 9.41 14.56 0.85
CA ALA A 348 10.52 15.40 1.32
C ALA A 348 10.06 16.85 1.43
N ALA A 349 10.62 17.62 2.38
CA ALA A 349 10.20 18.99 2.58
C ALA A 349 10.47 19.88 1.34
N ASN A 350 11.49 19.56 0.54
CA ASN A 350 11.79 20.23 -0.73
C ASN A 350 10.63 20.19 -1.74
N TYR A 351 9.75 19.18 -1.67
CA TYR A 351 8.64 19.07 -2.63
C TYR A 351 7.69 20.28 -2.55
N ALA A 352 7.43 20.78 -1.36
CA ALA A 352 6.59 21.95 -1.15
C ALA A 352 7.14 23.24 -1.82
N HIS A 353 8.43 23.30 -2.11
CA HIS A 353 9.04 24.42 -2.82
C HIS A 353 8.41 24.62 -4.22
N TRP A 354 7.99 23.55 -4.87
CA TRP A 354 7.46 23.56 -6.25
C TRP A 354 5.96 23.88 -6.32
N ALA A 355 5.26 24.00 -5.17
CA ALA A 355 3.82 24.24 -5.11
C ALA A 355 3.35 25.51 -5.85
N GLY A 356 4.18 26.56 -5.91
CA GLY A 356 3.85 27.84 -6.55
C GLY A 356 4.23 27.92 -8.04
N PHE A 357 5.07 27.01 -8.53
CA PHE A 357 5.60 27.02 -9.88
C PHE A 357 5.95 25.59 -10.34
N PRO A 358 4.95 24.71 -10.46
CA PRO A 358 5.19 23.33 -10.83
C PRO A 358 5.88 23.18 -12.20
N ASP A 359 5.64 24.10 -13.12
CA ASP A 359 6.26 24.18 -14.47
C ASP A 359 7.80 24.35 -14.45
N LYS A 360 8.38 24.68 -13.29
CA LYS A 360 9.83 24.82 -13.10
C LYS A 360 10.44 23.67 -12.32
N ALA A 361 9.62 22.72 -11.86
CA ALA A 361 10.12 21.56 -11.17
C ALA A 361 11.05 20.74 -12.10
N PRO A 362 12.20 20.26 -11.60
CA PRO A 362 13.12 19.48 -12.41
C PRO A 362 12.66 18.03 -12.63
N MET A 363 11.56 17.65 -12.02
CA MET A 363 10.94 16.32 -12.12
C MET A 363 9.49 16.45 -12.57
N ASP A 364 9.01 15.42 -13.25
CA ASP A 364 7.60 15.18 -13.49
C ASP A 364 7.36 13.67 -13.65
N SER A 365 6.12 13.23 -13.65
CA SER A 365 5.74 11.82 -13.60
C SER A 365 6.27 10.99 -14.77
N ASN A 366 6.44 11.59 -15.95
CA ASN A 366 7.07 10.92 -17.08
C ASN A 366 8.51 10.46 -16.78
N LEU A 367 9.25 11.21 -15.96
CA LEU A 367 10.59 10.80 -15.50
C LEU A 367 10.52 9.67 -14.49
N LEU A 368 9.52 9.69 -13.58
CA LEU A 368 9.29 8.63 -12.62
C LEU A 368 8.94 7.30 -13.32
N ILE A 369 8.04 7.35 -14.31
CA ILE A 369 7.69 6.20 -15.15
C ILE A 369 8.94 5.68 -15.90
N ALA A 370 9.75 6.58 -16.46
CA ALA A 370 10.98 6.22 -17.14
C ALA A 370 11.99 5.48 -16.25
N LEU A 371 12.03 5.76 -14.93
CA LEU A 371 12.88 5.03 -13.97
C LEU A 371 12.46 3.56 -13.79
N VAL A 372 11.20 3.20 -14.07
CA VAL A 372 10.74 1.80 -14.00
C VAL A 372 11.28 0.99 -15.18
N ALA A 373 11.51 1.62 -16.34
CA ALA A 373 12.02 0.94 -17.52
C ALA A 373 13.33 0.16 -17.27
N PRO A 374 13.53 -1.02 -17.86
CA PRO A 374 12.72 -1.69 -18.91
C PRO A 374 11.61 -2.60 -18.35
N ARG A 375 11.31 -2.55 -17.06
CA ARG A 375 10.32 -3.42 -16.40
C ARG A 375 8.90 -2.98 -16.76
N PRO A 376 7.95 -3.93 -16.89
CA PRO A 376 6.57 -3.60 -17.21
C PRO A 376 5.92 -2.73 -16.11
N LEU A 377 5.12 -1.78 -16.57
CA LEU A 377 4.32 -0.89 -15.72
C LEU A 377 2.88 -0.85 -16.25
N LEU A 378 1.91 -1.08 -15.37
CA LEU A 378 0.49 -0.86 -15.63
C LEU A 378 -0.02 0.30 -14.77
N LEU A 379 -0.54 1.34 -15.41
CA LEU A 379 -1.35 2.36 -14.74
C LEU A 379 -2.84 2.00 -14.86
N GLN A 380 -3.52 1.91 -13.73
CA GLN A 380 -4.97 1.70 -13.69
C GLN A 380 -5.64 2.94 -13.09
N THR A 381 -6.67 3.44 -13.76
CA THR A 381 -7.37 4.68 -13.40
C THR A 381 -8.89 4.51 -13.42
N GLY A 382 -9.63 5.51 -12.93
CA GLY A 382 -11.08 5.57 -13.02
C GLY A 382 -11.55 6.72 -13.91
N SER A 383 -12.51 6.46 -14.80
CA SER A 383 -12.96 7.43 -15.82
C SER A 383 -13.58 8.71 -15.27
N SER A 384 -14.07 8.68 -14.04
CA SER A 384 -14.60 9.85 -13.32
C SER A 384 -13.76 10.31 -12.15
N ASP A 385 -12.53 9.77 -12.00
CA ASP A 385 -11.57 10.18 -10.97
C ASP A 385 -10.79 11.44 -11.39
N ASN A 386 -11.53 12.52 -11.65
CA ASN A 386 -10.94 13.77 -12.11
C ASN A 386 -9.91 14.35 -11.12
N TRP A 387 -10.01 14.02 -9.82
CA TRP A 387 -9.06 14.45 -8.83
C TRP A 387 -7.66 13.90 -9.06
N SER A 388 -7.55 12.64 -9.52
CA SER A 388 -6.27 11.98 -9.81
C SER A 388 -5.74 12.23 -11.23
N ASP A 389 -6.44 12.97 -12.07
CA ASP A 389 -6.09 13.27 -13.45
C ASP A 389 -5.74 12.02 -14.29
N PRO A 390 -6.71 11.14 -14.59
CA PRO A 390 -6.44 9.92 -15.35
C PRO A 390 -5.86 10.17 -16.76
N LYS A 391 -6.18 11.32 -17.36
CA LYS A 391 -5.57 11.72 -18.63
C LYS A 391 -4.12 12.15 -18.46
N GLY A 392 -3.79 12.85 -17.38
CA GLY A 392 -2.42 13.22 -17.03
C GLY A 392 -1.55 11.99 -16.76
N GLU A 393 -2.09 10.93 -16.10
CA GLU A 393 -1.39 9.65 -15.94
C GLU A 393 -1.09 9.00 -17.29
N PHE A 394 -2.05 8.94 -18.22
CA PHE A 394 -1.85 8.43 -19.58
C PHE A 394 -0.79 9.22 -20.35
N LEU A 395 -0.87 10.55 -20.34
CA LEU A 395 0.09 11.42 -21.06
C LEU A 395 1.51 11.30 -20.50
N ALA A 396 1.67 11.03 -19.21
CA ALA A 396 2.96 10.77 -18.60
C ALA A 396 3.59 9.46 -19.12
N GLU A 397 2.80 8.39 -19.30
CA GLU A 397 3.27 7.16 -19.94
C GLU A 397 3.67 7.38 -21.39
N VAL A 398 2.86 8.11 -22.17
CA VAL A 398 3.22 8.48 -23.54
C VAL A 398 4.58 9.17 -23.58
N ALA A 399 4.80 10.15 -22.68
CA ALA A 399 6.05 10.91 -22.62
C ALA A 399 7.26 10.10 -22.11
N ALA A 400 7.04 9.02 -21.36
CA ALA A 400 8.07 8.07 -20.94
C ALA A 400 8.40 7.02 -22.02
N GLY A 401 7.51 6.81 -23.00
CA GLY A 401 7.62 5.82 -24.05
C GLY A 401 8.95 5.77 -24.80
N PRO A 402 9.60 6.93 -25.13
CA PRO A 402 10.92 6.94 -25.77
C PRO A 402 12.00 6.17 -25.01
N VAL A 403 11.95 6.13 -23.68
CA VAL A 403 12.92 5.35 -22.88
C VAL A 403 12.67 3.84 -23.02
N TYR A 404 11.41 3.42 -23.01
CA TYR A 404 11.06 2.01 -23.25
C TYR A 404 11.53 1.57 -24.64
N LYS A 405 11.27 2.38 -25.70
CA LYS A 405 11.79 2.12 -27.05
C LYS A 405 13.32 2.04 -27.11
N LEU A 406 14.02 2.95 -26.42
CA LEU A 406 15.48 2.93 -26.34
C LEU A 406 16.03 1.63 -25.74
N LEU A 407 15.28 1.05 -24.79
CA LEU A 407 15.63 -0.18 -24.09
C LEU A 407 15.05 -1.44 -24.74
N GLY A 408 14.46 -1.32 -25.94
CA GLY A 408 13.91 -2.45 -26.71
C GLY A 408 12.62 -3.00 -26.14
N LYS A 409 11.81 -2.14 -25.56
CA LYS A 409 10.53 -2.45 -24.92
C LYS A 409 9.36 -1.76 -25.60
N ASP A 410 8.17 -2.34 -25.48
CA ASP A 410 6.98 -1.86 -26.15
C ASP A 410 6.27 -0.79 -25.30
N PRO A 411 6.22 0.50 -25.74
CA PRO A 411 5.44 1.54 -25.07
C PRO A 411 3.94 1.39 -25.40
N LEU A 412 3.12 2.38 -25.05
CA LEU A 412 1.69 2.40 -25.39
C LEU A 412 1.40 2.40 -26.90
N ASP A 413 2.35 2.84 -27.72
CA ASP A 413 2.25 3.00 -29.18
C ASP A 413 1.08 3.86 -29.69
N THR A 414 0.51 4.69 -28.81
CA THR A 414 -0.54 5.65 -29.11
C THR A 414 -0.42 6.87 -28.21
N ASP A 415 -0.82 8.03 -28.72
CA ASP A 415 -1.04 9.27 -27.96
C ASP A 415 -2.54 9.59 -27.80
N VAL A 416 -3.41 8.70 -28.28
CA VAL A 416 -4.85 8.83 -28.17
C VAL A 416 -5.31 8.19 -26.85
N TRP A 417 -5.80 9.03 -25.93
CA TRP A 417 -6.34 8.57 -24.65
C TRP A 417 -7.51 7.60 -24.86
N PRO A 418 -7.44 6.36 -24.36
CA PRO A 418 -8.45 5.34 -24.62
C PRO A 418 -9.77 5.64 -23.91
N ALA A 419 -10.85 5.09 -24.45
CA ALA A 419 -12.12 5.06 -23.75
C ALA A 419 -12.05 4.10 -22.53
N ALA A 420 -12.94 4.31 -21.54
CA ALA A 420 -13.04 3.38 -20.42
C ALA A 420 -13.29 1.93 -20.90
N LYS A 421 -12.69 0.98 -20.20
CA LYS A 421 -12.76 -0.47 -20.47
C LYS A 421 -11.98 -0.92 -21.71
N VAL A 422 -11.20 -0.06 -22.33
CA VAL A 422 -10.32 -0.42 -23.44
C VAL A 422 -8.88 -0.48 -22.93
N PRO A 423 -8.35 -1.68 -22.62
CA PRO A 423 -6.99 -1.82 -22.13
C PRO A 423 -5.96 -1.68 -23.25
N ILE A 424 -4.83 -1.09 -22.91
CA ILE A 424 -3.59 -1.14 -23.71
C ILE A 424 -2.60 -1.94 -22.87
N LEU A 425 -2.23 -3.15 -23.34
CA LEU A 425 -1.37 -4.06 -22.56
C LEU A 425 -0.09 -4.33 -23.36
N HIS A 426 0.96 -3.57 -23.03
CA HIS A 426 2.33 -3.71 -23.54
C HIS A 426 3.29 -3.76 -22.35
N ASP A 427 4.60 -3.47 -22.54
CA ASP A 427 5.53 -3.25 -21.41
C ASP A 427 5.15 -1.96 -20.64
N LEU A 428 4.72 -0.88 -21.34
CA LEU A 428 3.88 0.16 -20.75
C LEU A 428 2.41 -0.18 -21.01
N ALA A 429 1.60 -0.14 -19.98
CA ALA A 429 0.22 -0.59 -20.04
C ALA A 429 -0.71 0.38 -19.31
N TYR A 430 -1.83 0.72 -19.94
CA TYR A 430 -2.83 1.61 -19.39
C TYR A 430 -4.21 0.99 -19.41
N TYR A 431 -4.93 1.09 -18.29
CA TYR A 431 -6.32 0.67 -18.21
C TYR A 431 -7.14 1.68 -17.39
N MET A 432 -8.31 2.03 -17.89
CA MET A 432 -9.26 2.90 -17.20
C MET A 432 -10.59 2.17 -17.02
N HIS A 433 -10.99 1.89 -15.79
CA HIS A 433 -12.33 1.36 -15.53
C HIS A 433 -13.39 2.46 -15.62
N GLU A 434 -14.65 2.08 -15.77
CA GLU A 434 -15.77 3.01 -15.65
C GLU A 434 -16.07 3.22 -14.17
N GLY A 435 -15.90 4.46 -13.69
CA GLY A 435 -16.12 4.79 -12.28
C GLY A 435 -15.11 5.79 -11.72
N GLY A 436 -15.15 5.96 -10.41
CA GLY A 436 -14.32 6.90 -9.66
C GLY A 436 -13.03 6.28 -9.13
N HIS A 437 -12.51 6.91 -8.09
CA HIS A 437 -11.25 6.55 -7.45
C HIS A 437 -11.25 5.17 -6.82
N GLY A 438 -10.17 4.41 -7.03
CA GLY A 438 -9.94 3.11 -6.42
C GLY A 438 -9.98 1.95 -7.40
N MET A 439 -10.43 0.79 -6.92
CA MET A 439 -10.51 -0.44 -7.70
C MET A 439 -11.96 -0.92 -7.80
N VAL A 440 -12.28 -1.54 -8.93
CA VAL A 440 -13.53 -2.26 -9.17
C VAL A 440 -13.24 -3.75 -9.42
N PRO A 441 -14.22 -4.66 -9.27
CA PRO A 441 -13.98 -6.09 -9.43
C PRO A 441 -13.34 -6.51 -10.77
N THR A 442 -13.65 -5.81 -11.86
CA THR A 442 -13.12 -6.10 -13.20
C THR A 442 -11.64 -5.74 -13.37
N ASP A 443 -11.06 -4.91 -12.50
CA ASP A 443 -9.63 -4.58 -12.57
C ASP A 443 -8.75 -5.80 -12.31
N TRP A 444 -9.24 -6.76 -11.51
CA TRP A 444 -8.51 -7.99 -11.21
C TRP A 444 -8.24 -8.85 -12.46
N ASP A 445 -9.16 -8.87 -13.41
CA ASP A 445 -8.98 -9.62 -14.67
C ASP A 445 -7.84 -8.99 -15.49
N ILE A 446 -7.78 -7.67 -15.56
CA ILE A 446 -6.71 -6.92 -16.25
C ILE A 446 -5.36 -7.14 -15.55
N TYR A 447 -5.32 -7.09 -14.20
CA TYR A 447 -4.07 -7.36 -13.48
C TYR A 447 -3.56 -8.78 -13.74
N ILE A 448 -4.44 -9.78 -13.70
CA ILE A 448 -4.07 -11.19 -13.95
C ILE A 448 -3.57 -11.35 -15.40
N GLU A 449 -4.21 -10.70 -16.37
CA GLU A 449 -3.76 -10.75 -17.77
C GLU A 449 -2.37 -10.12 -17.92
N PHE A 450 -2.15 -8.92 -17.39
CA PHE A 450 -0.85 -8.25 -17.37
C PHE A 450 0.23 -9.07 -16.67
N LEU A 451 -0.08 -9.66 -15.52
CA LEU A 451 0.83 -10.53 -14.78
C LEU A 451 1.23 -11.78 -15.58
N LYS A 452 0.26 -12.42 -16.27
CA LYS A 452 0.53 -13.60 -17.12
C LYS A 452 1.44 -13.25 -18.29
N MET A 453 1.27 -12.07 -18.90
CA MET A 453 2.11 -11.60 -20.00
C MET A 453 3.57 -11.43 -19.59
N HIS A 454 3.82 -10.92 -18.38
CA HIS A 454 5.16 -10.48 -18.00
C HIS A 454 5.86 -11.37 -16.97
N LEU A 455 5.13 -12.06 -16.09
CA LEU A 455 5.73 -12.90 -15.05
C LEU A 455 5.65 -14.41 -15.35
N HIS A 456 4.92 -14.83 -16.38
CA HIS A 456 4.86 -16.20 -16.86
C HIS A 456 4.74 -17.24 -15.72
N PRO A 457 3.55 -17.39 -15.09
CA PRO A 457 3.37 -18.30 -13.96
C PRO A 457 3.70 -19.73 -14.34
N ASN A 458 4.17 -20.51 -13.38
CA ASN A 458 4.44 -21.90 -13.61
C ASN A 458 3.11 -22.66 -13.82
N PRO A 459 3.02 -23.58 -14.80
CA PRO A 459 1.83 -24.38 -15.03
C PRO A 459 1.53 -25.34 -13.87
#